data_ebece2be50b73e5960b2f949df84723c
#
_entry.id   ebece2be50b73e5960b2f949df84723c
#
_cell.length_a   1.000
_cell.length_b   1.000
_cell.length_c   1.000
_cell.angle_alpha   90.00
_cell.angle_beta   90.00
_cell.angle_gamma   90.00
#
_symmetry.space_group_name_H-M   'P 1'
#
loop_
_entity.id
_entity.type
_entity.pdbx_description
1 polymer ?
#
loop_
_entity_poly.entity_id
_entity_poly.type
_entity_poly.pdbx_seq_one_letter_code
_entity_poly.pdbx_strand_id
1 'polypeptide(L)'
;MACLFCGSAALEPLYEGIRDHYGIDQDTRRFVRCRDCGSATLDPLPTPEELAALYSSDYTFKPAWESSALRRFLQTVEWRCFYEPGYRRRVALIRELTGLHAGRVLEVGCGSGLFLRHLRTAGYAVEGVETSKGDVAYARESSGLTVFEGVLEELPLEPARYDAVVMVYVLEHIPDPAATLARIHTLLKPGGWTVLGLPVMDSGQARWLGARWSAITEAPRHVAIPSAAGARRLLEITGFDSIRWAPSPLGENAGHIALSLLPAAATPRSYGEAGGLGLLGRRAAGALLMLPSLLFAAVERWPGGPEARAGTMFFCGRRPGGLHAS
;
A
#
# COMPACT_ATOMS: atom_id res chain seq x y z
N MET A 1 23.32 1.79 9.76
CA MET A 1 21.90 1.41 9.52
C MET A 1 21.81 -0.11 9.36
N ALA A 2 20.72 -0.73 9.81
CA ALA A 2 20.41 -2.14 9.55
C ALA A 2 19.17 -2.23 8.64
N CYS A 3 18.99 -3.37 7.98
CA CYS A 3 17.80 -3.65 7.15
C CYS A 3 16.53 -3.65 7.99
N LEU A 4 15.54 -2.85 7.62
CA LEU A 4 14.27 -2.71 8.37
C LEU A 4 13.41 -3.99 8.38
N PHE A 5 13.68 -4.94 7.48
CA PHE A 5 12.90 -6.17 7.33
C PHE A 5 13.52 -7.40 7.98
N CYS A 6 14.84 -7.52 8.01
CA CYS A 6 15.51 -8.72 8.56
C CYS A 6 16.58 -8.42 9.60
N GLY A 7 16.86 -7.14 9.88
CA GLY A 7 17.85 -6.72 10.88
C GLY A 7 19.33 -6.84 10.43
N SER A 8 19.61 -7.32 9.22
CA SER A 8 20.98 -7.49 8.74
C SER A 8 21.71 -6.17 8.53
N ALA A 9 23.01 -6.13 8.84
CA ALA A 9 23.90 -5.02 8.55
C ALA A 9 24.54 -5.09 7.16
N ALA A 10 24.33 -6.17 6.40
CA ALA A 10 24.93 -6.41 5.07
C ALA A 10 24.17 -5.61 4.00
N LEU A 11 24.47 -4.32 3.87
CA LEU A 11 23.85 -3.40 2.92
C LEU A 11 24.83 -3.05 1.80
N GLU A 12 24.29 -2.83 0.59
CA GLU A 12 25.06 -2.36 -0.58
C GLU A 12 24.28 -1.26 -1.30
N PRO A 13 24.97 -0.32 -1.99
CA PRO A 13 24.29 0.68 -2.82
C PRO A 13 23.41 0.03 -3.88
N LEU A 14 22.21 0.57 -4.10
CA LEU A 14 21.26 0.07 -5.09
C LEU A 14 20.98 1.13 -6.18
N TYR A 15 20.44 2.29 -5.78
CA TYR A 15 20.13 3.39 -6.68
C TYR A 15 20.53 4.72 -6.05
N GLU A 16 21.07 5.62 -6.88
CA GLU A 16 21.44 6.99 -6.50
C GLU A 16 20.69 7.99 -7.37
N GLY A 17 20.56 9.24 -6.90
CA GLY A 17 19.94 10.32 -7.65
C GLY A 17 18.43 10.13 -7.90
N ILE A 18 17.75 9.37 -7.08
CA ILE A 18 16.30 9.17 -7.17
C ILE A 18 15.59 10.48 -6.87
N ARG A 19 14.68 10.88 -7.77
CA ARG A 19 13.81 12.06 -7.61
C ARG A 19 12.38 11.63 -7.40
N ASP A 20 11.66 12.41 -6.58
CA ASP A 20 10.22 12.23 -6.40
C ASP A 20 9.47 12.41 -7.72
N HIS A 21 8.76 11.37 -8.14
CA HIS A 21 7.97 11.38 -9.37
C HIS A 21 6.87 12.46 -9.37
N TYR A 22 6.33 12.78 -8.19
CA TYR A 22 5.30 13.81 -8.03
C TYR A 22 5.89 15.22 -7.89
N GLY A 23 7.21 15.34 -7.72
CA GLY A 23 7.91 16.61 -7.58
C GLY A 23 7.56 17.38 -6.30
N ILE A 24 7.12 16.69 -5.25
CA ILE A 24 6.86 17.26 -3.93
C ILE A 24 8.18 17.52 -3.22
N ASP A 25 9.08 16.52 -3.24
CA ASP A 25 10.46 16.66 -2.79
C ASP A 25 11.37 17.05 -3.97
N GLN A 26 12.22 18.05 -3.78
CA GLN A 26 13.16 18.53 -4.80
C GLN A 26 14.54 17.87 -4.67
N ASP A 27 14.81 17.23 -3.55
CA ASP A 27 16.10 16.59 -3.27
C ASP A 27 16.22 15.26 -4.01
N THR A 28 17.45 14.81 -4.18
CA THR A 28 17.74 13.47 -4.67
C THR A 28 17.96 12.51 -3.52
N ARG A 29 17.44 11.31 -3.64
CA ARG A 29 17.51 10.27 -2.62
C ARG A 29 18.33 9.08 -3.10
N ARG A 30 18.82 8.26 -2.16
CA ARG A 30 19.57 7.04 -2.41
C ARG A 30 18.89 5.85 -1.74
N PHE A 31 18.85 4.72 -2.44
CA PHE A 31 18.46 3.44 -1.85
C PHE A 31 19.66 2.52 -1.69
N VAL A 32 19.67 1.78 -0.59
CA VAL A 32 20.56 0.65 -0.35
C VAL A 32 19.77 -0.65 -0.37
N ARG A 33 20.39 -1.75 -0.76
CA ARG A 33 19.80 -3.08 -0.80
C ARG A 33 20.41 -3.95 0.29
N CYS A 34 19.60 -4.72 0.97
CA CYS A 34 20.05 -5.76 1.88
C CYS A 34 20.51 -6.99 1.08
N ARG A 35 21.75 -7.45 1.31
CA ARG A 35 22.30 -8.65 0.65
C ARG A 35 21.61 -9.93 1.11
N ASP A 36 21.12 -9.99 2.36
CA ASP A 36 20.56 -11.20 2.93
C ASP A 36 19.11 -11.42 2.52
N CYS A 37 18.27 -10.37 2.50
CA CYS A 37 16.86 -10.52 2.16
C CYS A 37 16.46 -9.85 0.83
N GLY A 38 17.29 -8.99 0.25
CA GLY A 38 17.02 -8.32 -1.02
C GLY A 38 16.10 -7.10 -0.94
N SER A 39 15.63 -6.71 0.26
CA SER A 39 14.80 -5.51 0.46
C SER A 39 15.61 -4.24 0.25
N ALA A 40 14.94 -3.15 -0.16
CA ALA A 40 15.56 -1.84 -0.34
C ALA A 40 15.11 -0.86 0.75
N THR A 41 16.00 0.05 1.15
CA THR A 41 15.73 1.07 2.18
C THR A 41 16.41 2.37 1.76
N LEU A 42 15.78 3.50 2.04
CA LEU A 42 16.39 4.83 1.89
C LEU A 42 17.59 4.98 2.83
N ASP A 43 18.65 5.62 2.35
CA ASP A 43 19.85 5.95 3.13
C ASP A 43 20.35 7.37 2.79
N PRO A 44 20.26 8.34 3.73
CA PRO A 44 19.67 8.20 5.06
C PRO A 44 18.15 8.05 5.02
N LEU A 45 17.57 7.51 6.11
CA LEU A 45 16.13 7.56 6.34
C LEU A 45 15.70 9.01 6.58
N PRO A 46 14.53 9.45 6.07
CA PRO A 46 14.00 10.76 6.38
C PRO A 46 13.65 10.89 7.86
N THR A 47 13.78 12.09 8.40
CA THR A 47 13.36 12.38 9.78
C THR A 47 11.83 12.37 9.90
N PRO A 48 11.28 12.22 11.12
CA PRO A 48 9.85 12.33 11.34
C PRO A 48 9.26 13.66 10.84
N GLU A 49 10.00 14.75 10.98
CA GLU A 49 9.61 16.10 10.54
C GLU A 49 9.58 16.20 9.01
N GLU A 50 10.57 15.63 8.32
CA GLU A 50 10.59 15.54 6.86
C GLU A 50 9.41 14.72 6.35
N LEU A 51 9.13 13.57 6.96
CA LEU A 51 7.98 12.74 6.59
C LEU A 51 6.66 13.48 6.82
N ALA A 52 6.47 14.12 7.98
CA ALA A 52 5.25 14.86 8.27
C ALA A 52 4.99 15.98 7.26
N ALA A 53 6.03 16.66 6.78
CA ALA A 53 5.92 17.71 5.77
C ALA A 53 5.44 17.19 4.39
N LEU A 54 5.72 15.91 4.08
CA LEU A 54 5.31 15.28 2.81
C LEU A 54 3.84 14.87 2.77
N TYR A 55 3.20 14.70 3.93
CA TYR A 55 1.79 14.32 4.05
C TYR A 55 0.89 15.54 4.30
N SER A 56 1.09 16.62 3.56
CA SER A 56 0.17 17.76 3.57
C SER A 56 -1.23 17.34 3.09
N SER A 57 -2.24 18.15 3.42
CA SER A 57 -3.68 17.86 3.41
C SER A 57 -4.31 17.25 2.15
N ASP A 58 -3.60 17.13 1.03
CA ASP A 58 -4.17 16.75 -0.27
C ASP A 58 -3.54 15.51 -0.92
N TYR A 59 -2.89 14.66 -0.13
CA TYR A 59 -2.14 13.50 -0.63
C TYR A 59 -3.03 12.35 -1.11
N THR A 60 -4.21 12.15 -0.53
CA THR A 60 -5.02 10.97 -0.84
C THR A 60 -6.12 11.23 -1.85
N PHE A 61 -6.46 10.18 -2.60
CA PHE A 61 -7.54 10.22 -3.58
C PHE A 61 -8.88 10.49 -2.89
N LYS A 62 -9.40 11.70 -3.11
CA LYS A 62 -10.78 12.05 -2.78
C LYS A 62 -11.57 12.08 -4.08
N PRO A 63 -12.62 11.29 -4.24
CA PRO A 63 -13.50 11.42 -5.40
C PRO A 63 -14.22 12.78 -5.28
N ALA A 64 -13.63 13.84 -5.84
CA ALA A 64 -14.32 15.10 -6.02
C ALA A 64 -15.35 14.90 -7.15
N TRP A 65 -16.63 14.76 -6.80
CA TRP A 65 -17.70 14.66 -7.77
C TRP A 65 -17.85 16.00 -8.49
N GLU A 66 -17.54 16.00 -9.75
CA GLU A 66 -17.66 17.17 -10.63
C GLU A 66 -19.09 17.72 -10.65
N SER A 67 -19.23 19.04 -10.77
CA SER A 67 -20.54 19.72 -10.81
C SER A 67 -21.38 19.36 -12.04
N SER A 68 -20.74 19.02 -13.17
CA SER A 68 -21.40 18.64 -14.41
C SER A 68 -21.95 17.22 -14.38
N ALA A 69 -23.23 17.03 -14.75
CA ALA A 69 -23.87 15.73 -14.81
C ALA A 69 -23.14 14.73 -15.72
N LEU A 70 -22.66 15.18 -16.89
CA LEU A 70 -21.89 14.35 -17.81
C LEU A 70 -20.57 13.89 -17.19
N ARG A 71 -19.84 14.77 -16.54
CA ARG A 71 -18.57 14.44 -15.88
C ARG A 71 -18.78 13.48 -14.72
N ARG A 72 -19.82 13.67 -13.91
CA ARG A 72 -20.20 12.70 -12.87
C ARG A 72 -20.53 11.33 -13.44
N PHE A 73 -21.24 11.27 -14.54
CA PHE A 73 -21.54 10.01 -15.23
C PHE A 73 -20.24 9.33 -15.68
N LEU A 74 -19.35 10.05 -16.35
CA LEU A 74 -18.05 9.51 -16.80
C LEU A 74 -17.19 9.02 -15.61
N GLN A 75 -17.13 9.78 -14.52
CA GLN A 75 -16.43 9.35 -13.30
C GLN A 75 -17.06 8.10 -12.69
N THR A 76 -18.39 8.00 -12.70
CA THR A 76 -19.09 6.80 -12.20
C THR A 76 -18.74 5.57 -13.05
N VAL A 77 -18.69 5.73 -14.37
CA VAL A 77 -18.28 4.64 -15.29
C VAL A 77 -16.82 4.27 -15.05
N GLU A 78 -15.92 5.24 -14.98
CA GLU A 78 -14.49 5.03 -14.68
C GLU A 78 -14.34 4.29 -13.35
N TRP A 79 -15.03 4.75 -12.30
CA TRP A 79 -15.02 4.11 -10.99
C TRP A 79 -15.45 2.65 -11.05
N ARG A 80 -16.62 2.37 -11.64
CA ARG A 80 -17.19 1.03 -11.73
C ARG A 80 -16.36 0.07 -12.58
N CYS A 81 -15.73 0.58 -13.64
CA CYS A 81 -14.97 -0.26 -14.56
C CYS A 81 -13.53 -0.52 -14.12
N PHE A 82 -12.89 0.44 -13.47
CA PHE A 82 -11.44 0.37 -13.21
C PHE A 82 -11.09 0.27 -11.72
N TYR A 83 -11.79 0.96 -10.83
CA TYR A 83 -11.41 0.99 -9.41
C TYR A 83 -12.20 -0.01 -8.56
N GLU A 84 -13.51 -0.04 -8.67
CA GLU A 84 -14.38 -0.89 -7.85
C GLU A 84 -14.02 -2.39 -7.96
N PRO A 85 -13.71 -2.96 -9.14
CA PRO A 85 -13.29 -4.36 -9.24
C PRO A 85 -12.02 -4.67 -8.45
N GLY A 86 -11.06 -3.74 -8.38
CA GLY A 86 -9.85 -3.85 -7.57
C GLY A 86 -10.19 -3.99 -6.09
N TYR A 87 -11.01 -3.11 -5.54
CA TYR A 87 -11.43 -3.18 -4.13
C TYR A 87 -12.18 -4.46 -3.79
N ARG A 88 -13.10 -4.90 -4.66
CA ARG A 88 -13.82 -6.19 -4.49
C ARG A 88 -12.84 -7.36 -4.49
N ARG A 89 -11.84 -7.34 -5.37
CA ARG A 89 -10.82 -8.39 -5.42
C ARG A 89 -9.91 -8.37 -4.20
N ARG A 90 -9.57 -7.20 -3.63
CA ARG A 90 -8.86 -7.11 -2.34
C ARG A 90 -9.63 -7.81 -1.22
N VAL A 91 -10.95 -7.56 -1.11
CA VAL A 91 -11.80 -8.25 -0.12
C VAL A 91 -11.78 -9.76 -0.35
N ALA A 92 -11.89 -10.22 -1.61
CA ALA A 92 -11.82 -11.63 -1.93
C ALA A 92 -10.46 -12.24 -1.54
N LEU A 93 -9.34 -11.54 -1.81
CA LEU A 93 -8.00 -11.98 -1.41
C LEU A 93 -7.85 -12.11 0.11
N ILE A 94 -8.40 -11.17 0.90
CA ILE A 94 -8.40 -11.30 2.36
C ILE A 94 -9.10 -12.59 2.77
N ARG A 95 -10.28 -12.88 2.22
CA ARG A 95 -11.02 -14.12 2.50
C ARG A 95 -10.24 -15.38 2.09
N GLU A 96 -9.65 -15.37 0.91
CA GLU A 96 -8.86 -16.49 0.38
C GLU A 96 -7.62 -16.78 1.23
N LEU A 97 -6.91 -15.72 1.67
CA LEU A 97 -5.69 -15.86 2.44
C LEU A 97 -5.94 -16.23 3.91
N THR A 98 -6.99 -15.67 4.52
CA THR A 98 -7.23 -15.78 5.96
C THR A 98 -8.33 -16.75 6.33
N GLY A 99 -9.27 -17.05 5.42
CA GLY A 99 -10.51 -17.76 5.71
C GLY A 99 -11.54 -16.92 6.48
N LEU A 100 -11.27 -15.63 6.72
CA LEU A 100 -12.14 -14.75 7.49
C LEU A 100 -13.26 -14.19 6.60
N HIS A 101 -14.51 -14.49 6.89
CA HIS A 101 -15.68 -14.02 6.13
C HIS A 101 -16.49 -12.95 6.86
N ALA A 102 -16.29 -12.78 8.16
CA ALA A 102 -16.89 -11.79 9.03
C ALA A 102 -15.94 -11.50 10.19
N GLY A 103 -16.23 -10.47 10.98
CA GLY A 103 -15.44 -10.10 12.16
C GLY A 103 -15.15 -8.61 12.19
N ARG A 104 -14.38 -8.19 13.19
CA ARG A 104 -13.94 -6.79 13.36
C ARG A 104 -12.60 -6.58 12.68
N VAL A 105 -12.54 -5.63 11.76
CA VAL A 105 -11.36 -5.31 10.96
C VAL A 105 -10.95 -3.87 11.24
N LEU A 106 -9.66 -3.67 11.51
CA LEU A 106 -9.02 -2.36 11.54
C LEU A 106 -8.23 -2.17 10.24
N GLU A 107 -8.43 -1.07 9.53
CA GLU A 107 -7.56 -0.64 8.44
C GLU A 107 -6.64 0.48 8.94
N VAL A 108 -5.33 0.26 8.87
CA VAL A 108 -4.32 1.27 9.19
C VAL A 108 -3.91 1.98 7.90
N GLY A 109 -3.92 3.32 7.92
CA GLY A 109 -3.75 4.16 6.73
C GLY A 109 -4.97 4.06 5.81
N CYS A 110 -6.19 4.22 6.36
CA CYS A 110 -7.42 4.01 5.60
C CYS A 110 -7.74 5.14 4.60
N GLY A 111 -7.00 6.24 4.63
CA GLY A 111 -7.24 7.40 3.78
C GLY A 111 -8.69 7.87 3.86
N SER A 112 -9.29 8.15 2.72
CA SER A 112 -10.70 8.55 2.60
C SER A 112 -11.73 7.45 2.92
N GLY A 113 -11.29 6.28 3.40
CA GLY A 113 -12.15 5.17 3.83
C GLY A 113 -12.79 4.35 2.69
N LEU A 114 -12.26 4.46 1.47
CA LEU A 114 -12.83 3.75 0.31
C LEU A 114 -12.78 2.23 0.49
N PHE A 115 -11.67 1.68 0.96
CA PHE A 115 -11.55 0.25 1.16
C PHE A 115 -12.34 -0.22 2.39
N LEU A 116 -12.38 0.56 3.47
CA LEU A 116 -13.25 0.30 4.63
C LEU A 116 -14.73 0.15 4.23
N ARG A 117 -15.22 0.98 3.29
CA ARG A 117 -16.59 0.85 2.77
C ARG A 117 -16.83 -0.49 2.08
N HIS A 118 -15.86 -0.98 1.31
CA HIS A 118 -15.97 -2.28 0.66
C HIS A 118 -15.94 -3.43 1.66
N LEU A 119 -15.08 -3.36 2.69
CA LEU A 119 -15.06 -4.30 3.80
C LEU A 119 -16.40 -4.30 4.57
N ARG A 120 -16.95 -3.12 4.88
CA ARG A 120 -18.27 -2.99 5.53
C ARG A 120 -19.39 -3.61 4.68
N THR A 121 -19.40 -3.31 3.38
CA THR A 121 -20.37 -3.89 2.44
C THR A 121 -20.25 -5.41 2.34
N ALA A 122 -19.05 -5.94 2.55
CA ALA A 122 -18.79 -7.37 2.57
C ALA A 122 -19.14 -8.06 3.90
N GLY A 123 -19.66 -7.32 4.90
CA GLY A 123 -20.15 -7.86 6.16
C GLY A 123 -19.20 -7.77 7.35
N TYR A 124 -18.07 -7.05 7.23
CA TYR A 124 -17.17 -6.83 8.35
C TYR A 124 -17.61 -5.62 9.19
N ALA A 125 -17.40 -5.68 10.51
CA ALA A 125 -17.41 -4.51 11.36
C ALA A 125 -16.07 -3.79 11.21
N VAL A 126 -16.05 -2.53 10.76
CA VAL A 126 -14.84 -1.84 10.34
C VAL A 126 -14.54 -0.62 11.18
N GLU A 127 -13.27 -0.41 11.45
CA GLU A 127 -12.68 0.79 12.04
C GLU A 127 -11.42 1.16 11.24
N GLY A 128 -11.05 2.44 11.20
CA GLY A 128 -9.86 2.92 10.50
C GLY A 128 -8.93 3.73 11.39
N VAL A 129 -7.66 3.78 11.02
CA VAL A 129 -6.65 4.71 11.55
C VAL A 129 -6.11 5.50 10.38
N GLU A 130 -6.01 6.84 10.53
CA GLU A 130 -5.49 7.72 9.49
C GLU A 130 -4.86 8.96 10.15
N THR A 131 -3.74 9.43 9.59
CA THR A 131 -3.00 10.61 10.07
C THR A 131 -3.48 11.91 9.44
N SER A 132 -3.99 11.85 8.21
CA SER A 132 -4.50 13.01 7.46
C SER A 132 -5.85 13.48 8.02
N LYS A 133 -5.88 14.64 8.67
CA LYS A 133 -7.12 15.26 9.19
C LYS A 133 -8.21 15.40 8.14
N GLY A 134 -7.81 15.81 6.92
CA GLY A 134 -8.75 15.98 5.82
C GLY A 134 -9.40 14.67 5.37
N ASP A 135 -8.66 13.57 5.39
CA ASP A 135 -9.18 12.25 5.03
C ASP A 135 -10.05 11.65 6.13
N VAL A 136 -9.65 11.83 7.39
CA VAL A 136 -10.44 11.45 8.56
C VAL A 136 -11.80 12.15 8.52
N ALA A 137 -11.82 13.47 8.33
CA ALA A 137 -13.06 14.24 8.21
C ALA A 137 -13.93 13.72 7.07
N TYR A 138 -13.35 13.55 5.88
CA TYR A 138 -14.06 13.02 4.72
C TYR A 138 -14.65 11.61 4.97
N ALA A 139 -13.88 10.69 5.54
CA ALA A 139 -14.32 9.32 5.81
C ALA A 139 -15.47 9.28 6.83
N ARG A 140 -15.40 10.11 7.86
CA ARG A 140 -16.46 10.23 8.89
C ARG A 140 -17.74 10.84 8.30
N GLU A 141 -17.63 11.99 7.63
CA GLU A 141 -18.77 12.76 7.14
C GLU A 141 -19.46 12.13 5.94
N SER A 142 -18.67 11.70 4.93
CA SER A 142 -19.22 11.19 3.67
C SER A 142 -19.65 9.73 3.73
N SER A 143 -19.11 8.96 4.67
CA SER A 143 -19.31 7.51 4.72
C SER A 143 -19.80 6.97 6.07
N GLY A 144 -19.89 7.81 7.10
CA GLY A 144 -20.28 7.38 8.45
C GLY A 144 -19.35 6.28 8.99
N LEU A 145 -18.04 6.40 8.75
CA LEU A 145 -17.04 5.44 9.21
C LEU A 145 -16.47 5.88 10.55
N THR A 146 -16.15 4.91 11.40
CA THR A 146 -15.36 5.15 12.61
C THR A 146 -13.89 5.15 12.22
N VAL A 147 -13.23 6.31 12.27
CA VAL A 147 -11.83 6.48 11.97
C VAL A 147 -11.14 7.19 13.13
N PHE A 148 -10.06 6.65 13.63
CA PHE A 148 -9.19 7.26 14.64
C PHE A 148 -8.14 8.12 13.93
N GLU A 149 -7.98 9.37 14.39
CA GLU A 149 -6.97 10.30 13.86
C GLU A 149 -5.68 10.13 14.65
N GLY A 150 -4.58 9.86 13.97
CA GLY A 150 -3.25 9.75 14.57
C GLY A 150 -2.44 8.56 14.07
N VAL A 151 -1.29 8.37 14.69
CA VAL A 151 -0.36 7.27 14.44
C VAL A 151 -0.78 6.06 15.27
N LEU A 152 -0.75 4.87 14.68
CA LEU A 152 -1.25 3.63 15.31
C LEU A 152 -0.63 3.36 16.69
N GLU A 153 0.66 3.62 16.82
CA GLU A 153 1.44 3.36 18.03
C GLU A 153 1.00 4.23 19.21
N GLU A 154 0.47 5.43 18.93
CA GLU A 154 0.06 6.41 19.95
C GLU A 154 -1.41 6.30 20.34
N LEU A 155 -2.21 5.58 19.55
CA LEU A 155 -3.63 5.48 19.79
C LEU A 155 -3.96 4.48 20.93
N PRO A 156 -4.86 4.85 21.87
CA PRO A 156 -5.27 4.02 23.00
C PRO A 156 -6.26 2.92 22.58
N LEU A 157 -5.90 2.14 21.57
CA LEU A 157 -6.73 1.02 21.11
C LEU A 157 -6.56 -0.19 22.02
N GLU A 158 -7.67 -0.85 22.34
CA GLU A 158 -7.70 -2.01 23.21
C GLU A 158 -6.99 -3.22 22.60
N PRO A 159 -6.17 -3.95 23.38
CA PRO A 159 -5.56 -5.21 22.94
C PRO A 159 -6.61 -6.28 22.62
N ALA A 160 -6.25 -7.23 21.75
CA ALA A 160 -7.05 -8.40 21.39
C ALA A 160 -8.50 -8.05 20.94
N ARG A 161 -8.66 -6.93 20.24
CA ARG A 161 -9.96 -6.40 19.79
C ARG A 161 -10.35 -6.85 18.38
N TYR A 162 -9.37 -7.02 17.49
CA TYR A 162 -9.61 -7.22 16.06
C TYR A 162 -9.40 -8.66 15.61
N ASP A 163 -10.26 -9.12 14.70
CA ASP A 163 -10.12 -10.39 14.00
C ASP A 163 -9.12 -10.27 12.85
N ALA A 164 -9.02 -9.08 12.25
CA ALA A 164 -7.95 -8.75 11.30
C ALA A 164 -7.51 -7.29 11.43
N VAL A 165 -6.23 -7.02 11.15
CA VAL A 165 -5.67 -5.69 10.90
C VAL A 165 -5.07 -5.66 9.51
N VAL A 166 -5.48 -4.68 8.71
CA VAL A 166 -5.14 -4.58 7.29
C VAL A 166 -4.36 -3.30 7.04
N MET A 167 -3.26 -3.39 6.28
CA MET A 167 -2.48 -2.26 5.75
C MET A 167 -2.29 -2.47 4.26
N VAL A 168 -2.74 -1.54 3.44
CA VAL A 168 -2.59 -1.65 1.99
C VAL A 168 -1.88 -0.40 1.46
N TYR A 169 -0.64 -0.59 1.02
CA TYR A 169 0.25 0.48 0.56
C TYR A 169 0.51 1.52 1.67
N VAL A 170 0.92 1.04 2.85
CA VAL A 170 1.19 1.86 4.04
C VAL A 170 2.53 1.49 4.68
N LEU A 171 2.86 0.18 4.79
CA LEU A 171 4.04 -0.26 5.53
C LEU A 171 5.35 0.23 4.90
N GLU A 172 5.39 0.44 3.58
CA GLU A 172 6.51 1.00 2.84
C GLU A 172 6.82 2.46 3.20
N HIS A 173 5.88 3.14 3.84
CA HIS A 173 6.02 4.53 4.31
C HIS A 173 6.51 4.61 5.76
N ILE A 174 6.60 3.50 6.48
CA ILE A 174 6.85 3.46 7.92
C ILE A 174 8.35 3.23 8.20
N PRO A 175 9.01 4.14 8.94
CA PRO A 175 10.44 4.00 9.26
C PRO A 175 10.77 2.85 10.21
N ASP A 176 9.83 2.44 11.06
CA ASP A 176 9.96 1.29 11.94
C ASP A 176 8.80 0.29 11.75
N PRO A 177 8.85 -0.50 10.67
CA PRO A 177 7.80 -1.47 10.37
C PRO A 177 7.73 -2.60 11.41
N ALA A 178 8.80 -2.88 12.14
CA ALA A 178 8.81 -3.91 13.17
C ALA A 178 8.00 -3.46 14.41
N ALA A 179 8.16 -2.21 14.86
CA ALA A 179 7.36 -1.64 15.95
C ALA A 179 5.88 -1.61 15.58
N THR A 180 5.55 -1.20 14.37
CA THR A 180 4.16 -1.19 13.87
C THR A 180 3.54 -2.59 13.86
N LEU A 181 4.26 -3.61 13.36
CA LEU A 181 3.76 -4.98 13.37
C LEU A 181 3.66 -5.56 14.79
N ALA A 182 4.56 -5.21 15.69
CA ALA A 182 4.45 -5.56 17.10
C ALA A 182 3.19 -4.94 17.74
N ARG A 183 2.87 -3.67 17.42
CA ARG A 183 1.63 -3.03 17.85
C ARG A 183 0.40 -3.75 17.27
N ILE A 184 0.39 -4.04 15.98
CA ILE A 184 -0.68 -4.81 15.33
C ILE A 184 -0.87 -6.17 16.01
N HIS A 185 0.23 -6.87 16.33
CA HIS A 185 0.17 -8.14 17.01
C HIS A 185 -0.58 -8.03 18.36
N THR A 186 -0.37 -6.96 19.13
CA THR A 186 -1.11 -6.75 20.38
C THR A 186 -2.61 -6.49 20.17
N LEU A 187 -2.98 -5.80 19.09
CA LEU A 187 -4.37 -5.45 18.79
C LEU A 187 -5.20 -6.61 18.26
N LEU A 188 -4.57 -7.58 17.63
CA LEU A 188 -5.23 -8.77 17.12
C LEU A 188 -5.66 -9.70 18.25
N LYS A 189 -6.80 -10.33 18.10
CA LYS A 189 -7.20 -11.49 18.93
C LYS A 189 -6.21 -12.64 18.73
N PRO A 190 -6.07 -13.56 19.71
CA PRO A 190 -5.41 -14.84 19.46
C PRO A 190 -6.05 -15.54 18.25
N GLY A 191 -5.24 -15.95 17.28
CA GLY A 191 -5.71 -16.50 15.99
C GLY A 191 -6.14 -15.48 14.96
N GLY A 192 -6.10 -14.17 15.25
CA GLY A 192 -6.39 -13.08 14.29
C GLY A 192 -5.28 -12.90 13.25
N TRP A 193 -5.57 -12.17 12.19
CA TRP A 193 -4.72 -12.03 11.03
C TRP A 193 -4.26 -10.59 10.80
N THR A 194 -2.97 -10.40 10.49
CA THR A 194 -2.54 -9.18 9.78
C THR A 194 -2.52 -9.43 8.27
N VAL A 195 -2.90 -8.42 7.47
CA VAL A 195 -2.86 -8.48 6.01
C VAL A 195 -2.19 -7.23 5.48
N LEU A 196 -1.11 -7.41 4.72
CA LEU A 196 -0.23 -6.36 4.21
C LEU A 196 -0.26 -6.39 2.67
N GLY A 197 -0.69 -5.31 2.02
CA GLY A 197 -0.51 -5.09 0.59
C GLY A 197 0.72 -4.23 0.36
N LEU A 198 1.72 -4.74 -0.36
CA LEU A 198 3.06 -4.13 -0.45
C LEU A 198 3.63 -4.17 -1.87
N PRO A 199 4.38 -3.16 -2.31
CA PRO A 199 5.30 -3.30 -3.44
C PRO A 199 6.44 -4.26 -3.07
N VAL A 200 7.00 -4.99 -4.07
CA VAL A 200 7.97 -6.05 -3.82
C VAL A 200 9.19 -5.93 -4.72
N MET A 201 10.38 -5.76 -4.13
CA MET A 201 11.65 -5.47 -4.82
C MET A 201 12.15 -6.59 -5.75
N ASP A 202 11.85 -7.84 -5.48
CA ASP A 202 12.26 -9.00 -6.27
C ASP A 202 11.25 -9.36 -7.38
N SER A 203 10.34 -8.45 -7.72
CA SER A 203 9.37 -8.58 -8.81
C SER A 203 10.00 -8.38 -10.20
N GLY A 204 9.28 -8.83 -11.24
CA GLY A 204 9.63 -8.56 -12.63
C GLY A 204 9.63 -7.08 -12.96
N GLN A 205 8.64 -6.33 -12.44
CA GLN A 205 8.53 -4.87 -12.60
C GLN A 205 9.74 -4.15 -12.03
N ALA A 206 10.14 -4.46 -10.79
CA ALA A 206 11.30 -3.83 -10.16
C ALA A 206 12.57 -4.08 -10.96
N ARG A 207 12.78 -5.31 -11.49
CA ARG A 207 13.93 -5.64 -12.31
C ARG A 207 13.93 -4.93 -13.67
N TRP A 208 12.76 -4.84 -14.32
CA TRP A 208 12.62 -4.23 -15.64
C TRP A 208 12.73 -2.71 -15.60
N LEU A 209 12.01 -2.07 -14.66
CA LEU A 209 11.92 -0.62 -14.56
C LEU A 209 13.07 0.01 -13.77
N GLY A 210 13.70 -0.77 -12.87
CA GLY A 210 14.83 -0.32 -12.06
C GLY A 210 14.53 0.95 -11.27
N ALA A 211 15.42 1.93 -11.37
CA ALA A 211 15.29 3.22 -10.70
C ALA A 211 14.05 4.05 -11.13
N ARG A 212 13.41 3.69 -12.24
CA ARG A 212 12.17 4.35 -12.73
C ARG A 212 10.88 3.71 -12.23
N TRP A 213 10.98 2.60 -11.50
CA TRP A 213 9.79 1.95 -10.95
C TRP A 213 9.06 2.87 -9.99
N SER A 214 7.74 2.97 -10.11
CA SER A 214 6.92 3.90 -9.31
C SER A 214 7.16 3.74 -7.81
N ALA A 215 7.31 2.52 -7.31
CA ALA A 215 7.60 2.29 -5.91
C ALA A 215 8.95 2.90 -5.45
N ILE A 216 9.95 3.00 -6.33
CA ILE A 216 11.23 3.66 -6.05
C ILE A 216 11.11 5.18 -6.19
N THR A 217 10.40 5.66 -7.22
CA THR A 217 10.29 7.10 -7.51
C THR A 217 9.29 7.83 -6.61
N GLU A 218 8.61 7.15 -5.72
CA GLU A 218 7.82 7.76 -4.63
C GLU A 218 8.66 8.12 -3.39
N ALA A 219 10.00 8.02 -3.48
CA ALA A 219 10.90 8.52 -2.43
C ALA A 219 10.77 10.05 -2.26
N PRO A 220 10.81 10.59 -1.02
CA PRO A 220 11.12 9.89 0.22
C PRO A 220 9.89 9.33 0.97
N ARG A 221 8.68 9.38 0.41
CA ARG A 221 7.50 8.81 1.06
C ARG A 221 7.63 7.29 1.22
N HIS A 222 8.07 6.58 0.17
CA HIS A 222 8.48 5.19 0.29
C HIS A 222 9.86 5.12 0.94
N VAL A 223 9.91 4.83 2.23
CA VAL A 223 11.15 4.74 3.00
C VAL A 223 11.82 3.38 2.87
N ALA A 224 11.03 2.33 2.65
CA ALA A 224 11.55 0.99 2.50
C ALA A 224 10.61 0.08 1.71
N ILE A 225 11.17 -0.73 0.80
CA ILE A 225 10.41 -1.64 -0.05
C ILE A 225 10.92 -3.06 0.20
N PRO A 226 10.07 -3.96 0.72
CA PRO A 226 10.47 -5.34 0.99
C PRO A 226 10.73 -6.13 -0.30
N SER A 227 11.56 -7.15 -0.20
CA SER A 227 11.45 -8.33 -1.02
C SER A 227 10.39 -9.28 -0.43
N ALA A 228 9.96 -10.31 -1.15
CA ALA A 228 9.07 -11.32 -0.60
C ALA A 228 9.69 -12.02 0.63
N ALA A 229 11.00 -12.33 0.56
CA ALA A 229 11.74 -12.91 1.69
C ALA A 229 11.80 -11.94 2.88
N GLY A 230 12.02 -10.63 2.63
CA GLY A 230 12.03 -9.61 3.67
C GLY A 230 10.68 -9.43 4.34
N ALA A 231 9.58 -9.37 3.57
CA ALA A 231 8.23 -9.27 4.11
C ALA A 231 7.88 -10.48 5.01
N ARG A 232 8.20 -11.69 4.55
CA ARG A 232 8.03 -12.91 5.36
C ARG A 232 8.85 -12.86 6.64
N ARG A 233 10.14 -12.54 6.52
CA ARG A 233 11.03 -12.46 7.69
C ARG A 233 10.56 -11.45 8.72
N LEU A 234 10.08 -10.30 8.28
CA LEU A 234 9.53 -9.29 9.17
C LEU A 234 8.32 -9.82 9.94
N LEU A 235 7.38 -10.51 9.27
CA LEU A 235 6.25 -11.16 9.94
C LEU A 235 6.70 -12.21 10.96
N GLU A 236 7.68 -13.05 10.60
CA GLU A 236 8.22 -14.08 11.49
C GLU A 236 8.84 -13.49 12.76
N ILE A 237 9.73 -12.49 12.63
CA ILE A 237 10.41 -11.87 13.79
C ILE A 237 9.49 -11.03 14.67
N THR A 238 8.34 -10.62 14.14
CA THR A 238 7.30 -9.91 14.91
C THR A 238 6.22 -10.83 15.48
N GLY A 239 6.45 -12.18 15.43
CA GLY A 239 5.65 -13.16 16.14
C GLY A 239 4.45 -13.71 15.38
N PHE A 240 4.35 -13.49 14.08
CA PHE A 240 3.30 -14.07 13.25
C PHE A 240 3.71 -15.44 12.71
N ASP A 241 2.75 -16.35 12.62
CA ASP A 241 2.85 -17.66 11.99
C ASP A 241 1.91 -17.79 10.77
N SER A 242 1.83 -19.01 10.21
CA SER A 242 0.90 -19.35 9.11
C SER A 242 0.95 -18.36 7.95
N ILE A 243 2.15 -17.87 7.63
CA ILE A 243 2.36 -16.81 6.63
C ILE A 243 1.96 -17.31 5.24
N ARG A 244 1.10 -16.54 4.56
CA ARG A 244 0.63 -16.79 3.20
C ARG A 244 0.75 -15.52 2.38
N TRP A 245 0.78 -15.67 1.05
CA TRP A 245 0.83 -14.52 0.14
C TRP A 245 0.14 -14.81 -1.19
N ALA A 246 -0.27 -13.76 -1.86
CA ALA A 246 -0.84 -13.79 -3.20
C ALA A 246 -0.54 -12.49 -3.95
N PRO A 247 -0.48 -12.51 -5.29
CA PRO A 247 -0.37 -11.28 -6.08
C PRO A 247 -1.56 -10.35 -5.84
N SER A 248 -1.31 -9.04 -5.77
CA SER A 248 -2.37 -8.01 -5.76
C SER A 248 -3.25 -8.11 -7.02
N PRO A 249 -4.44 -7.50 -7.04
CA PRO A 249 -5.28 -7.45 -8.23
C PRO A 249 -4.50 -7.04 -9.48
N LEU A 250 -4.82 -7.66 -10.63
CA LEU A 250 -4.08 -7.45 -11.88
C LEU A 250 -4.04 -5.98 -12.29
N GLY A 251 -5.17 -5.28 -12.15
CA GLY A 251 -5.26 -3.85 -12.47
C GLY A 251 -4.37 -2.96 -11.62
N GLU A 252 -4.14 -3.31 -10.35
CA GLU A 252 -3.22 -2.58 -9.47
C GLU A 252 -1.77 -2.74 -9.93
N ASN A 253 -1.35 -3.98 -10.21
CA ASN A 253 -0.04 -4.24 -10.77
C ASN A 253 0.19 -3.52 -12.10
N ALA A 254 -0.80 -3.54 -12.99
CA ALA A 254 -0.76 -2.80 -14.25
C ALA A 254 -0.69 -1.28 -14.04
N GLY A 255 -1.40 -0.77 -13.03
CA GLY A 255 -1.37 0.64 -12.65
C GLY A 255 0.03 1.12 -12.25
N HIS A 256 0.75 0.34 -11.46
CA HIS A 256 2.14 0.66 -11.09
C HIS A 256 3.08 0.68 -12.30
N ILE A 257 2.90 -0.22 -13.26
CA ILE A 257 3.68 -0.21 -14.52
C ILE A 257 3.35 1.05 -15.32
N ALA A 258 2.05 1.32 -15.54
CA ALA A 258 1.62 2.48 -16.29
C ALA A 258 2.13 3.79 -15.67
N LEU A 259 2.05 3.92 -14.35
CA LEU A 259 2.59 5.07 -13.61
C LEU A 259 4.09 5.22 -13.81
N SER A 260 4.85 4.12 -13.76
CA SER A 260 6.31 4.13 -13.96
C SER A 260 6.73 4.54 -15.38
N LEU A 261 5.86 4.34 -16.36
CA LEU A 261 6.10 4.71 -17.77
C LEU A 261 5.63 6.11 -18.12
N LEU A 262 4.79 6.73 -17.29
CA LEU A 262 4.34 8.09 -17.48
C LEU A 262 5.46 9.08 -17.10
N PRO A 263 5.66 10.16 -17.88
CA PRO A 263 6.55 11.25 -17.47
C PRO A 263 6.05 11.90 -16.17
N ALA A 264 6.96 12.32 -15.30
CA ALA A 264 6.62 13.03 -14.05
C ALA A 264 5.69 14.24 -14.30
N ALA A 265 5.92 14.99 -15.39
CA ALA A 265 5.05 16.09 -15.80
C ALA A 265 3.61 15.67 -16.17
N ALA A 266 3.38 14.38 -16.44
CA ALA A 266 2.06 13.84 -16.74
C ALA A 266 1.35 13.26 -15.52
N THR A 267 2.04 13.15 -14.38
CA THR A 267 1.48 12.63 -13.13
C THR A 267 0.79 13.79 -12.40
N PRO A 268 -0.48 13.65 -11.99
CA PRO A 268 -1.15 14.71 -11.24
C PRO A 268 -0.49 14.85 -9.86
N ARG A 269 -0.05 16.05 -9.49
CA ARG A 269 0.41 16.38 -8.13
C ARG A 269 -0.72 16.24 -7.11
N SER A 270 -1.95 16.49 -7.55
CA SER A 270 -3.19 16.14 -6.85
C SER A 270 -4.29 15.85 -7.89
N TYR A 271 -5.22 14.99 -7.57
CA TYR A 271 -6.37 14.72 -8.46
C TYR A 271 -7.28 15.95 -8.69
N GLY A 272 -7.07 17.04 -7.94
CA GLY A 272 -7.87 18.27 -8.01
C GLY A 272 -7.33 19.38 -8.94
N GLU A 273 -6.04 19.37 -9.29
CA GLU A 273 -5.41 20.52 -9.98
C GLU A 273 -5.42 20.49 -11.51
N ALA A 274 -5.81 19.41 -12.14
CA ALA A 274 -5.77 19.27 -13.57
C ALA A 274 -7.10 19.70 -14.24
N GLY A 275 -7.28 21.00 -14.44
CA GLY A 275 -8.34 21.52 -15.31
C GLY A 275 -7.96 21.47 -16.80
N GLY A 276 -8.93 21.18 -17.69
CA GLY A 276 -8.81 21.40 -19.12
C GLY A 276 -8.21 20.27 -19.98
N LEU A 277 -7.74 20.63 -21.18
CA LEU A 277 -7.20 19.72 -22.20
C LEU A 277 -6.03 18.85 -21.71
N GLY A 278 -5.24 19.34 -20.76
CA GLY A 278 -4.14 18.56 -20.15
C GLY A 278 -4.62 17.30 -19.41
N LEU A 279 -5.79 17.34 -18.77
CA LEU A 279 -6.37 16.18 -18.08
C LEU A 279 -6.82 15.10 -19.07
N LEU A 280 -7.45 15.48 -20.18
CA LEU A 280 -7.85 14.54 -21.23
C LEU A 280 -6.65 13.84 -21.87
N GLY A 281 -5.58 14.58 -22.16
CA GLY A 281 -4.34 14.00 -22.69
C GLY A 281 -3.67 13.00 -21.73
N ARG A 282 -3.66 13.31 -20.44
CA ARG A 282 -3.10 12.43 -19.39
C ARG A 282 -3.93 11.16 -19.22
N ARG A 283 -5.27 11.28 -19.21
CA ARG A 283 -6.17 10.12 -19.15
C ARG A 283 -6.03 9.23 -20.38
N ALA A 284 -5.90 9.84 -21.57
CA ALA A 284 -5.66 9.10 -22.80
C ALA A 284 -4.31 8.37 -22.78
N ALA A 285 -3.23 9.01 -22.32
CA ALA A 285 -1.93 8.39 -22.17
C ALA A 285 -1.95 7.23 -21.15
N GLY A 286 -2.60 7.44 -20.00
CA GLY A 286 -2.79 6.37 -19.01
C GLY A 286 -3.59 5.20 -19.56
N ALA A 287 -4.67 5.45 -20.31
CA ALA A 287 -5.49 4.42 -20.94
C ALA A 287 -4.70 3.63 -22.02
N LEU A 288 -3.88 4.32 -22.82
CA LEU A 288 -3.02 3.68 -23.82
C LEU A 288 -1.96 2.78 -23.19
N LEU A 289 -1.40 3.18 -22.05
CA LEU A 289 -0.40 2.39 -21.32
C LEU A 289 -1.03 1.23 -20.52
N MET A 290 -2.32 1.29 -20.23
CA MET A 290 -2.96 0.28 -19.38
C MET A 290 -2.98 -1.10 -20.03
N LEU A 291 -3.28 -1.21 -21.34
CA LEU A 291 -3.35 -2.51 -22.01
C LEU A 291 -1.99 -3.24 -22.04
N PRO A 292 -0.88 -2.64 -22.50
CA PRO A 292 0.43 -3.29 -22.42
C PRO A 292 0.85 -3.58 -20.98
N SER A 293 0.48 -2.71 -20.03
CA SER A 293 0.77 -2.95 -18.61
C SER A 293 -0.02 -4.14 -18.04
N LEU A 294 -1.27 -4.34 -18.45
CA LEU A 294 -2.07 -5.50 -18.09
C LEU A 294 -1.47 -6.80 -18.65
N LEU A 295 -1.00 -6.77 -19.90
CA LEU A 295 -0.33 -7.91 -20.53
C LEU A 295 0.95 -8.28 -19.78
N PHE A 296 1.79 -7.29 -19.48
CA PHE A 296 3.01 -7.52 -18.69
C PHE A 296 2.69 -8.07 -17.30
N ALA A 297 1.76 -7.46 -16.58
CA ALA A 297 1.33 -7.91 -15.26
C ALA A 297 0.72 -9.32 -15.28
N ALA A 298 0.06 -9.72 -16.36
CA ALA A 298 -0.45 -11.07 -16.55
C ALA A 298 0.69 -12.08 -16.78
N VAL A 299 1.67 -11.72 -17.61
CA VAL A 299 2.87 -12.56 -17.85
C VAL A 299 3.69 -12.71 -16.57
N GLU A 300 3.84 -11.64 -15.80
CA GLU A 300 4.56 -11.66 -14.51
C GLU A 300 3.94 -12.66 -13.52
N ARG A 301 2.66 -12.96 -13.64
CA ARG A 301 1.91 -13.91 -12.79
C ARG A 301 1.91 -15.35 -13.31
N TRP A 302 2.55 -15.63 -14.45
CA TRP A 302 2.50 -16.96 -15.07
C TRP A 302 3.10 -18.04 -14.14
N PRO A 303 2.43 -19.20 -13.96
CA PRO A 303 2.90 -20.29 -13.10
C PRO A 303 4.26 -20.85 -13.55
N GLY A 304 5.17 -21.09 -12.62
CA GLY A 304 6.45 -21.76 -12.90
C GLY A 304 7.71 -20.93 -12.63
N GLY A 305 7.65 -19.74 -12.06
CA GLY A 305 8.80 -18.92 -11.70
C GLY A 305 8.95 -18.62 -10.20
N PRO A 306 9.95 -17.78 -9.83
CA PRO A 306 10.27 -17.50 -8.44
C PRO A 306 9.09 -16.94 -7.62
N GLU A 307 9.17 -17.08 -6.30
CA GLU A 307 8.08 -16.86 -5.33
C GLU A 307 7.43 -15.46 -5.35
N ALA A 308 8.15 -14.44 -5.80
CA ALA A 308 7.62 -13.08 -5.97
C ALA A 308 7.67 -12.67 -7.43
N ARG A 309 6.52 -12.57 -8.10
CA ARG A 309 6.46 -12.23 -9.51
C ARG A 309 5.68 -10.97 -9.82
N ALA A 310 4.74 -10.61 -8.96
CA ALA A 310 3.96 -9.39 -9.15
C ALA A 310 4.64 -8.21 -8.47
N GLY A 311 4.60 -7.02 -9.09
CA GLY A 311 5.15 -5.78 -8.54
C GLY A 311 4.57 -5.41 -7.19
N THR A 312 3.33 -5.81 -6.93
CA THR A 312 2.69 -5.69 -5.63
C THR A 312 2.04 -7.01 -5.22
N MET A 313 2.11 -7.32 -3.92
CA MET A 313 1.62 -8.57 -3.36
C MET A 313 0.90 -8.33 -2.02
N PHE A 314 -0.01 -9.23 -1.69
CA PHE A 314 -0.61 -9.34 -0.37
C PHE A 314 0.10 -10.44 0.42
N PHE A 315 0.55 -10.09 1.62
CA PHE A 315 1.06 -11.02 2.62
C PHE A 315 0.09 -11.06 3.80
N CYS A 316 -0.10 -12.21 4.41
CA CYS A 316 -0.79 -12.29 5.69
C CYS A 316 0.00 -13.15 6.66
N GLY A 317 -0.11 -12.82 7.95
CA GLY A 317 0.43 -13.57 9.06
C GLY A 317 -0.63 -13.72 10.14
N ARG A 318 -0.66 -14.85 10.81
CA ARG A 318 -1.60 -15.14 11.88
C ARG A 318 -0.94 -14.90 13.24
N ARG A 319 -1.61 -14.17 14.14
CA ARG A 319 -1.23 -14.19 15.54
C ARG A 319 -1.46 -15.59 16.11
N PRO A 320 -0.47 -16.26 16.72
CA PRO A 320 -0.67 -17.56 17.32
C PRO A 320 -1.87 -17.58 18.27
N GLY A 321 -2.69 -18.61 18.20
CA GLY A 321 -3.69 -18.89 19.22
C GLY A 321 -2.95 -19.19 20.52
N GLY A 322 -3.31 -18.56 21.63
CA GLY A 322 -2.80 -18.99 22.93
C GLY A 322 -3.02 -20.50 23.06
N LEU A 323 -2.02 -21.23 23.52
CA LEU A 323 -2.20 -22.62 23.93
C LEU A 323 -3.37 -22.61 24.92
N HIS A 324 -4.48 -23.25 24.55
CA HIS A 324 -5.48 -23.62 25.55
C HIS A 324 -4.72 -24.49 26.55
N ALA A 325 -4.43 -23.93 27.74
CA ALA A 325 -4.06 -24.74 28.89
C ALA A 325 -5.23 -25.70 29.09
N SER A 326 -5.02 -26.93 28.62
CA SER A 326 -5.86 -28.09 28.91
C SER A 326 -5.71 -28.50 30.36
#